data_f2e7b32a6d4d00444870016b37a3d4bc
#
_entry.id   f2e7b32a6d4d00444870016b37a3d4bc
#
_cell.length_a   1.000
_cell.length_b   1.000
_cell.length_c   1.000
_cell.angle_alpha   90.00
_cell.angle_beta   90.00
_cell.angle_gamma   90.00
#
_symmetry.space_group_name_H-M   'P 1'
#
loop_
_entity.id
_entity.type
_entity.pdbx_description
1 polymer ?
#
loop_
_entity_poly.entity_id
_entity_poly.type
_entity_poly.pdbx_seq_one_letter_code
_entity_poly.pdbx_strand_id
1 'polypeptide(L)'
;HNSNFQNRNCFAYFCSMSRRDRNKFVKRGQLIDLDIVDYAFGGKGIARISNELGNFVLFVPNTLPGQKVKARVVKSKKKYAECKLIDVLQKSPDEVQLNYHEISGAPYINLPIEKQHQYKYTSTMDLFKKIGKVPEIEDYFDEFVASPNLFHYRNKMEYSFSAIGYDHNKNTDVDEFTLGFKRRGTWWIGDNLDKDSGLFDKELEDNLIKIKDYCEATHLAPWHAPKREGFFRYLVVRKSYKTNQLLFNLVTTSNGLDQFDLDAFAQFLVSLFNDRVAGLLHTINDEQGDRTIATSGSITLIYGEDKIVEELLGLNFEISMKSFFQTNPKSAEKLYQKVVDYALEDKEAVDNSV
;
A
#
# COMPACT_ATOMS: atom_id res chain seq x y z
N HIS A 1 19.76 60.79 -16.30
CA HIS A 1 18.97 60.14 -17.35
C HIS A 1 19.12 58.63 -17.27
N ASN A 2 18.12 57.98 -16.89
CA ASN A 2 17.68 56.58 -17.03
C ASN A 2 17.33 55.91 -15.69
N SER A 3 16.15 56.19 -15.24
CA SER A 3 15.46 55.35 -14.25
C SER A 3 13.98 55.33 -14.64
N ASN A 4 13.57 54.35 -15.43
CA ASN A 4 12.14 54.01 -15.62
C ASN A 4 11.96 52.89 -16.65
N PHE A 5 12.38 51.65 -16.30
CA PHE A 5 12.04 50.48 -17.14
C PHE A 5 11.82 49.18 -16.37
N GLN A 6 11.60 49.20 -15.06
CA GLN A 6 11.37 47.94 -14.32
C GLN A 6 9.99 47.78 -13.69
N ASN A 7 9.04 48.67 -13.86
CA ASN A 7 7.74 48.63 -13.19
C ASN A 7 6.53 48.35 -14.08
N ARG A 8 6.69 47.98 -15.35
CA ARG A 8 5.53 47.68 -16.22
C ARG A 8 5.16 46.20 -16.35
N ASN A 9 6.05 45.26 -16.02
CA ASN A 9 5.77 43.84 -16.18
C ASN A 9 5.05 43.19 -14.97
N CYS A 10 5.09 43.79 -13.79
CA CYS A 10 4.33 43.28 -12.64
C CYS A 10 2.84 43.59 -12.72
N PHE A 11 2.45 44.71 -13.33
CA PHE A 11 1.02 45.09 -13.41
C PHE A 11 0.24 44.31 -14.47
N ALA A 12 0.87 43.87 -15.54
CA ALA A 12 0.22 43.09 -16.61
C ALA A 12 -0.11 41.65 -16.21
N TYR A 13 0.66 41.08 -15.28
CA TYR A 13 0.38 39.72 -14.76
C TYR A 13 -0.81 39.69 -13.79
N PHE A 14 -1.11 40.78 -13.11
CA PHE A 14 -2.23 40.89 -12.18
C PHE A 14 -3.61 41.09 -12.85
N CYS A 15 -3.62 41.51 -14.11
CA CYS A 15 -4.88 41.87 -14.81
C CYS A 15 -5.57 40.69 -15.50
N SER A 16 -4.91 39.53 -15.65
CA SER A 16 -5.50 38.32 -16.30
C SER A 16 -6.09 37.27 -15.33
N MET A 17 -6.00 37.53 -14.04
CA MET A 17 -6.55 36.59 -13.03
C MET A 17 -8.04 36.80 -12.84
N SER A 18 -8.84 35.75 -12.99
CA SER A 18 -10.27 35.78 -12.64
C SER A 18 -10.45 36.18 -11.17
N ARG A 19 -11.56 36.88 -10.84
CA ARG A 19 -11.89 37.22 -9.44
C ARG A 19 -11.87 36.01 -8.50
N ARG A 20 -12.11 34.77 -9.00
CA ARG A 20 -12.03 33.51 -8.26
C ARG A 20 -10.62 33.07 -7.89
N ASP A 21 -9.59 33.52 -8.63
CA ASP A 21 -8.20 33.12 -8.40
C ASP A 21 -7.43 34.02 -7.43
N ARG A 22 -7.92 35.24 -7.20
CA ARG A 22 -7.26 36.22 -6.32
C ARG A 22 -7.29 35.87 -4.83
N ASN A 23 -8.16 34.94 -4.42
CA ASN A 23 -8.33 34.54 -3.00
C ASN A 23 -7.90 33.10 -2.70
N LYS A 24 -7.04 32.51 -3.50
CA LYS A 24 -6.55 31.14 -3.25
C LYS A 24 -5.13 31.16 -2.73
N PHE A 25 -4.88 30.41 -1.65
CA PHE A 25 -3.54 30.17 -1.12
C PHE A 25 -2.59 29.57 -2.16
N VAL A 26 -3.09 28.57 -2.92
CA VAL A 26 -2.34 27.86 -3.95
C VAL A 26 -3.24 27.55 -5.14
N LYS A 27 -2.65 27.42 -6.33
CA LYS A 27 -3.35 27.10 -7.59
C LYS A 27 -3.10 25.66 -7.99
N ARG A 28 -4.07 25.04 -8.66
CA ARG A 28 -3.88 23.73 -9.30
C ARG A 28 -2.74 23.79 -10.31
N GLY A 29 -1.85 22.80 -10.29
CA GLY A 29 -0.67 22.72 -11.14
C GLY A 29 0.57 23.43 -10.58
N GLN A 30 0.41 24.27 -9.56
CA GLN A 30 1.52 24.99 -8.93
C GLN A 30 2.50 24.01 -8.29
N LEU A 31 3.80 24.24 -8.52
CA LEU A 31 4.89 23.61 -7.77
C LEU A 31 5.20 24.45 -6.55
N ILE A 32 5.39 23.81 -5.41
CA ILE A 32 5.65 24.46 -4.13
C ILE A 32 6.59 23.59 -3.29
N ASP A 33 7.52 24.24 -2.61
CA ASP A 33 8.37 23.59 -1.62
C ASP A 33 7.67 23.66 -0.25
N LEU A 34 7.61 22.53 0.43
CA LEU A 34 6.85 22.36 1.66
C LEU A 34 7.67 21.64 2.72
N ASP A 35 7.53 22.08 3.97
CA ASP A 35 7.99 21.34 5.14
C ASP A 35 6.85 20.48 5.65
N ILE A 36 7.09 19.17 5.74
CA ILE A 36 6.12 18.20 6.27
C ILE A 36 6.27 18.19 7.78
N VAL A 37 5.21 18.59 8.46
CA VAL A 37 5.25 18.79 9.93
C VAL A 37 4.52 17.71 10.71
N ASP A 38 3.61 16.97 10.09
CA ASP A 38 2.76 16.00 10.79
C ASP A 38 2.12 15.01 9.81
N TYR A 39 1.32 14.07 10.33
CA TYR A 39 0.47 13.16 9.58
C TYR A 39 -1.01 13.44 9.80
N ALA A 40 -1.79 13.34 8.72
CA ALA A 40 -3.23 13.14 8.80
C ALA A 40 -3.54 11.67 9.03
N PHE A 41 -4.70 11.40 9.61
CA PHE A 41 -5.26 10.05 9.67
C PHE A 41 -5.28 9.43 8.26
N GLY A 42 -4.79 8.18 8.13
CA GLY A 42 -4.62 7.50 6.85
C GLY A 42 -3.27 7.79 6.15
N GLY A 43 -2.31 8.46 6.81
CA GLY A 43 -0.90 8.47 6.39
C GLY A 43 -0.52 9.48 5.32
N LYS A 44 -1.28 10.56 5.14
CA LYS A 44 -0.84 11.68 4.31
C LYS A 44 -0.03 12.66 5.16
N GLY A 45 1.14 13.06 4.67
CA GLY A 45 1.90 14.14 5.30
C GLY A 45 1.13 15.46 5.27
N ILE A 46 1.28 16.24 6.32
CA ILE A 46 0.68 17.55 6.49
C ILE A 46 1.76 18.61 6.38
N ALA A 47 1.56 19.57 5.48
CA ALA A 47 2.27 20.85 5.49
C ALA A 47 1.30 21.99 5.84
N ARG A 48 1.81 23.04 6.46
CA ARG A 48 1.04 24.24 6.82
C ARG A 48 1.71 25.46 6.22
N ILE A 49 0.94 26.29 5.56
CA ILE A 49 1.39 27.61 5.09
C ILE A 49 0.48 28.69 5.71
N SER A 50 1.07 29.80 6.03
CA SER A 50 0.36 30.97 6.57
C SER A 50 0.69 32.19 5.73
N ASN A 51 -0.31 33.01 5.47
CA ASN A 51 -0.17 34.32 4.84
C ASN A 51 -1.26 35.26 5.37
N GLU A 52 -1.40 36.41 4.75
CA GLU A 52 -2.44 37.42 5.11
C GLU A 52 -3.88 36.88 5.05
N LEU A 53 -4.12 35.77 4.32
CA LEU A 53 -5.42 35.11 4.22
C LEU A 53 -5.65 34.11 5.39
N GLY A 54 -4.66 33.88 6.24
CA GLY A 54 -4.73 32.98 7.40
C GLY A 54 -3.88 31.70 7.25
N ASN A 55 -4.32 30.62 7.92
CA ASN A 55 -3.63 29.32 7.90
C ASN A 55 -4.26 28.37 6.87
N PHE A 56 -3.43 27.65 6.14
CA PHE A 56 -3.85 26.75 5.09
C PHE A 56 -3.11 25.42 5.16
N VAL A 57 -3.81 24.31 4.99
CA VAL A 57 -3.28 22.95 5.11
C VAL A 57 -3.08 22.33 3.74
N LEU A 58 -1.93 21.67 3.54
CA LEU A 58 -1.65 20.88 2.35
C LEU A 58 -1.41 19.43 2.75
N PHE A 59 -2.08 18.52 2.06
CA PHE A 59 -1.91 17.08 2.23
C PHE A 59 -1.02 16.54 1.11
N VAL A 60 0.09 15.93 1.48
CA VAL A 60 1.07 15.38 0.54
C VAL A 60 1.26 13.90 0.84
N PRO A 61 0.63 12.99 0.09
CA PRO A 61 0.88 11.56 0.23
C PRO A 61 2.36 11.23 -0.02
N ASN A 62 2.84 10.14 0.59
CA ASN A 62 4.19 9.59 0.37
C ASN A 62 5.31 10.44 0.97
N THR A 63 5.04 11.19 2.00
CA THR A 63 6.02 12.02 2.69
C THR A 63 6.08 11.65 4.16
N LEU A 64 7.20 11.95 4.80
CA LEU A 64 7.43 11.74 6.23
C LEU A 64 7.54 13.08 6.94
N PRO A 65 7.05 13.21 8.18
CA PRO A 65 7.29 14.41 8.98
C PRO A 65 8.78 14.67 9.14
N GLY A 66 9.15 15.95 9.07
CA GLY A 66 10.56 16.39 9.05
C GLY A 66 11.19 16.45 7.67
N GLN A 67 10.54 15.96 6.62
CA GLN A 67 11.02 16.12 5.25
C GLN A 67 10.73 17.54 4.73
N LYS A 68 11.65 18.04 3.89
CA LYS A 68 11.37 19.13 2.97
C LYS A 68 11.16 18.57 1.57
N VAL A 69 10.03 18.91 0.95
CA VAL A 69 9.62 18.29 -0.31
C VAL A 69 9.19 19.31 -1.35
N LYS A 70 9.39 18.97 -2.62
CA LYS A 70 8.75 19.65 -3.75
C LYS A 70 7.47 18.92 -4.11
N ALA A 71 6.34 19.62 -4.10
CA ALA A 71 5.04 19.05 -4.38
C ALA A 71 4.30 19.83 -5.47
N ARG A 72 3.41 19.14 -6.20
CA ARG A 72 2.51 19.75 -7.18
C ARG A 72 1.09 19.74 -6.63
N VAL A 73 0.45 20.89 -6.61
CA VAL A 73 -0.96 21.02 -6.22
C VAL A 73 -1.85 20.36 -7.27
N VAL A 74 -2.57 19.30 -6.86
CA VAL A 74 -3.52 18.59 -7.75
C VAL A 74 -4.95 19.06 -7.56
N LYS A 75 -5.29 19.48 -6.33
CA LYS A 75 -6.63 20.00 -6.00
C LYS A 75 -6.52 21.09 -4.95
N SER A 76 -7.13 22.23 -5.20
CA SER A 76 -7.20 23.36 -4.26
C SER A 76 -8.64 23.61 -3.84
N LYS A 77 -8.91 23.62 -2.53
CA LYS A 77 -10.17 23.93 -1.88
C LYS A 77 -10.05 25.20 -1.06
N LYS A 78 -11.16 25.66 -0.44
CA LYS A 78 -11.16 26.91 0.35
C LYS A 78 -10.24 26.85 1.58
N LYS A 79 -10.12 25.67 2.24
CA LYS A 79 -9.40 25.50 3.51
C LYS A 79 -8.19 24.57 3.42
N TYR A 80 -8.01 23.84 2.32
CA TYR A 80 -6.93 22.89 2.14
C TYR A 80 -6.60 22.63 0.67
N ALA A 81 -5.42 22.05 0.40
CA ALA A 81 -5.08 21.52 -0.91
C ALA A 81 -4.60 20.06 -0.79
N GLU A 82 -4.79 19.31 -1.86
CA GLU A 82 -4.18 17.99 -2.06
C GLU A 82 -3.05 18.14 -3.08
N CYS A 83 -1.89 17.59 -2.74
CA CYS A 83 -0.69 17.67 -3.55
C CYS A 83 -0.20 16.29 -3.96
N LYS A 84 0.61 16.22 -5.01
CA LYS A 84 1.40 15.06 -5.40
C LYS A 84 2.86 15.36 -5.07
N LEU A 85 3.54 14.45 -4.39
CA LEU A 85 4.98 14.50 -4.19
C LEU A 85 5.69 14.47 -5.56
N ILE A 86 6.64 15.36 -5.77
CA ILE A 86 7.50 15.39 -6.95
C ILE A 86 8.91 14.95 -6.57
N ASP A 87 9.46 15.49 -5.46
CA ASP A 87 10.81 15.20 -5.02
C ASP A 87 10.96 15.42 -3.52
N VAL A 88 11.87 14.71 -2.88
CA VAL A 88 12.28 14.91 -1.48
C VAL A 88 13.57 15.72 -1.51
N LEU A 89 13.46 17.01 -1.20
CA LEU A 89 14.59 17.95 -1.20
C LEU A 89 15.53 17.75 -0.01
N GLN A 90 14.94 17.34 1.14
CA GLN A 90 15.68 17.02 2.36
C GLN A 90 14.96 15.89 3.10
N LYS A 91 15.71 14.86 3.47
CA LYS A 91 15.21 13.73 4.28
C LYS A 91 14.85 14.19 5.69
N SER A 92 13.93 13.46 6.31
CA SER A 92 13.63 13.65 7.72
C SER A 92 14.81 13.19 8.58
N PRO A 93 15.13 13.90 9.68
CA PRO A 93 16.14 13.44 10.62
C PRO A 93 15.74 12.14 11.34
N ASP A 94 14.45 11.80 11.34
CA ASP A 94 13.93 10.57 11.95
C ASP A 94 13.97 9.36 10.97
N GLU A 95 14.35 9.56 9.70
CA GLU A 95 14.42 8.45 8.75
C GLU A 95 15.53 7.46 9.08
N VAL A 96 15.15 6.19 9.13
CA VAL A 96 16.08 5.05 9.19
C VAL A 96 16.22 4.42 7.81
N GLN A 97 17.43 4.03 7.47
CA GLN A 97 17.67 3.30 6.23
C GLN A 97 17.44 1.81 6.47
N LEU A 98 16.45 1.24 5.80
CA LEU A 98 16.16 -0.18 5.82
C LEU A 98 16.62 -0.83 4.51
N ASN A 99 17.03 -2.08 4.60
CA ASN A 99 17.44 -2.86 3.42
C ASN A 99 16.27 -3.67 2.84
N TYR A 100 15.10 -3.04 2.76
CA TYR A 100 13.92 -3.62 2.13
C TYR A 100 13.60 -2.91 0.82
N HIS A 101 12.85 -3.58 -0.05
CA HIS A 101 12.32 -2.96 -1.26
C HIS A 101 11.31 -1.87 -0.89
N GLU A 102 11.43 -0.70 -1.49
CA GLU A 102 10.47 0.40 -1.26
C GLU A 102 9.14 0.09 -1.94
N ILE A 103 8.09 -0.07 -1.13
CA ILE A 103 6.75 -0.37 -1.61
C ILE A 103 5.77 0.74 -1.32
N SER A 104 4.85 0.94 -2.23
CA SER A 104 3.83 1.98 -2.10
C SER A 104 2.84 1.74 -0.95
N GLY A 105 2.70 0.51 -0.48
CA GLY A 105 1.77 0.10 0.56
C GLY A 105 2.24 0.33 2.01
N ALA A 106 3.52 0.67 2.23
CA ALA A 106 4.11 0.85 3.55
C ALA A 106 4.77 2.23 3.70
N PRO A 107 3.97 3.32 3.73
CA PRO A 107 4.51 4.70 3.70
C PRO A 107 5.34 5.08 4.92
N TYR A 108 5.24 4.33 6.03
CA TYR A 108 5.95 4.61 7.28
C TYR A 108 7.18 3.75 7.50
N ILE A 109 7.48 2.80 6.62
CA ILE A 109 8.49 1.77 6.86
C ILE A 109 9.86 2.36 7.28
N ASN A 110 10.21 3.52 6.77
CA ASN A 110 11.46 4.21 7.06
C ASN A 110 11.41 5.07 8.35
N LEU A 111 10.33 5.01 9.13
CA LEU A 111 10.30 5.64 10.45
C LEU A 111 10.50 4.60 11.55
N PRO A 112 11.23 4.93 12.65
CA PRO A 112 11.27 4.10 13.86
C PRO A 112 9.86 3.77 14.34
N ILE A 113 9.67 2.56 14.88
CA ILE A 113 8.34 2.07 15.24
C ILE A 113 7.66 2.96 16.31
N GLU A 114 8.43 3.51 17.22
CA GLU A 114 7.94 4.42 18.26
C GLU A 114 7.34 5.69 17.65
N LYS A 115 7.97 6.22 16.58
CA LYS A 115 7.44 7.36 15.83
C LYS A 115 6.17 6.98 15.06
N GLN A 116 6.13 5.79 14.47
CA GLN A 116 4.92 5.29 13.81
C GLN A 116 3.74 5.19 14.79
N HIS A 117 3.97 4.65 16.00
CA HIS A 117 2.97 4.56 17.05
C HIS A 117 2.51 5.94 17.51
N GLN A 118 3.45 6.85 17.75
CA GLN A 118 3.14 8.23 18.15
C GLN A 118 2.25 8.93 17.12
N TYR A 119 2.57 8.86 15.82
CA TYR A 119 1.76 9.49 14.79
C TYR A 119 0.38 8.86 14.65
N LYS A 120 0.28 7.53 14.77
CA LYS A 120 -1.02 6.84 14.75
C LYS A 120 -1.89 7.25 15.92
N TYR A 121 -1.32 7.28 17.14
CA TYR A 121 -2.00 7.75 18.34
C TYR A 121 -2.50 9.20 18.16
N THR A 122 -1.59 10.13 17.89
CA THR A 122 -1.91 11.57 17.78
C THR A 122 -2.97 11.82 16.72
N SER A 123 -2.82 11.22 15.52
CA SER A 123 -3.79 11.42 14.43
C SER A 123 -5.17 10.83 14.76
N THR A 124 -5.23 9.75 15.55
CA THR A 124 -6.48 9.15 16.00
C THR A 124 -7.17 10.02 17.05
N MET A 125 -6.44 10.49 18.06
CA MET A 125 -6.98 11.41 19.07
C MET A 125 -7.50 12.70 18.41
N ASP A 126 -6.74 13.27 17.49
CA ASP A 126 -7.15 14.43 16.70
C ASP A 126 -8.45 14.20 15.90
N LEU A 127 -8.61 12.99 15.34
CA LEU A 127 -9.84 12.63 14.61
C LEU A 127 -11.06 12.66 15.54
N PHE A 128 -10.98 12.02 16.72
CA PHE A 128 -12.06 12.00 17.69
C PHE A 128 -12.37 13.41 18.23
N LYS A 129 -11.35 14.20 18.55
CA LYS A 129 -11.54 15.58 19.01
C LYS A 129 -12.18 16.48 17.97
N LYS A 130 -11.65 16.47 16.74
CA LYS A 130 -12.04 17.45 15.71
C LYS A 130 -13.31 17.05 14.95
N ILE A 131 -13.49 15.76 14.66
CA ILE A 131 -14.62 15.24 13.89
C ILE A 131 -15.65 14.59 14.82
N GLY A 132 -15.20 13.75 15.74
CA GLY A 132 -16.05 13.08 16.71
C GLY A 132 -16.66 14.03 17.76
N LYS A 133 -16.07 15.21 17.95
CA LYS A 133 -16.48 16.20 18.95
C LYS A 133 -16.40 15.70 20.38
N VAL A 134 -15.43 14.85 20.67
CA VAL A 134 -15.13 14.33 21.99
C VAL A 134 -13.80 14.95 22.45
N PRO A 135 -13.82 16.12 23.11
CA PRO A 135 -12.60 16.84 23.50
C PRO A 135 -11.74 16.05 24.52
N GLU A 136 -12.39 15.29 25.40
CA GLU A 136 -11.76 14.51 26.47
C GLU A 136 -11.48 13.05 26.06
N ILE A 137 -11.24 12.78 24.77
CA ILE A 137 -11.07 11.40 24.26
C ILE A 137 -9.93 10.64 24.95
N GLU A 138 -8.91 11.35 25.45
CA GLU A 138 -7.80 10.73 26.17
C GLU A 138 -8.23 10.04 27.45
N ASP A 139 -9.30 10.51 28.11
CA ASP A 139 -9.85 9.89 29.33
C ASP A 139 -10.46 8.50 29.06
N TYR A 140 -10.81 8.24 27.80
CA TYR A 140 -11.36 6.97 27.34
C TYR A 140 -10.32 6.09 26.63
N PHE A 141 -9.06 6.55 26.56
CA PHE A 141 -8.00 5.79 25.92
C PHE A 141 -7.37 4.82 26.92
N ASP A 142 -7.56 3.53 26.68
CA ASP A 142 -6.98 2.46 27.48
C ASP A 142 -5.49 2.27 27.14
N GLU A 143 -5.20 1.72 25.96
CA GLU A 143 -3.82 1.44 25.56
C GLU A 143 -3.62 1.44 24.04
N PHE A 144 -2.37 1.49 23.60
CA PHE A 144 -1.95 1.25 22.24
C PHE A 144 -1.44 -0.19 22.11
N VAL A 145 -2.23 -1.07 21.50
CA VAL A 145 -1.84 -2.46 21.29
C VAL A 145 -0.88 -2.57 20.10
N ALA A 146 0.40 -2.69 20.39
CA ALA A 146 1.43 -2.80 19.39
C ALA A 146 1.44 -4.17 18.67
N SER A 147 1.83 -4.17 17.39
CA SER A 147 2.05 -5.42 16.66
C SER A 147 3.21 -6.21 17.27
N PRO A 148 3.08 -7.52 17.50
CA PRO A 148 4.17 -8.35 17.99
C PRO A 148 5.35 -8.42 17.02
N ASN A 149 5.06 -8.45 15.73
CA ASN A 149 6.05 -8.52 14.66
C ASN A 149 6.08 -7.20 13.90
N LEU A 150 7.26 -6.62 13.73
CA LEU A 150 7.43 -5.37 12.98
C LEU A 150 7.55 -5.61 11.47
N PHE A 151 8.14 -6.75 11.09
CA PHE A 151 8.36 -7.17 9.71
C PHE A 151 7.86 -8.60 9.49
N HIS A 152 7.68 -8.99 8.23
CA HIS A 152 7.26 -10.33 7.79
C HIS A 152 5.97 -10.82 8.48
N TYR A 153 5.06 -9.90 8.78
CA TYR A 153 3.86 -10.19 9.57
C TYR A 153 2.64 -10.54 8.73
N ARG A 154 2.69 -10.33 7.41
CA ARG A 154 1.55 -10.60 6.54
C ARG A 154 1.44 -12.09 6.23
N ASN A 155 0.21 -12.57 6.16
CA ASN A 155 -0.11 -13.94 5.75
C ASN A 155 -0.75 -14.00 4.35
N LYS A 156 -0.85 -12.88 3.65
CA LYS A 156 -1.34 -12.81 2.26
C LYS A 156 -0.64 -11.67 1.52
N MET A 157 -0.21 -11.96 0.30
CA MET A 157 0.32 -10.97 -0.62
C MET A 157 -0.25 -11.19 -2.03
N GLU A 158 -0.41 -10.08 -2.75
CA GLU A 158 -0.87 -10.05 -4.14
C GLU A 158 0.17 -9.33 -4.97
N TYR A 159 0.89 -10.08 -5.81
CA TYR A 159 1.87 -9.53 -6.74
C TYR A 159 1.22 -9.35 -8.10
N SER A 160 1.46 -8.22 -8.74
CA SER A 160 0.91 -7.87 -10.05
C SER A 160 1.91 -8.17 -11.15
N PHE A 161 1.48 -8.83 -12.21
CA PHE A 161 2.19 -8.81 -13.47
C PHE A 161 1.86 -7.52 -14.24
N SER A 162 2.86 -6.90 -14.86
CA SER A 162 2.65 -5.75 -15.74
C SER A 162 3.60 -5.78 -16.93
N ALA A 163 3.09 -5.35 -18.09
CA ALA A 163 3.89 -5.14 -19.30
C ALA A 163 4.60 -3.78 -19.33
N ILE A 164 4.42 -2.96 -18.28
CA ILE A 164 4.99 -1.63 -18.20
C ILE A 164 5.75 -1.53 -16.88
N GLY A 165 7.05 -1.32 -16.99
CA GLY A 165 7.95 -0.99 -15.89
C GLY A 165 8.29 0.50 -15.85
N TYR A 166 9.27 0.86 -15.02
CA TYR A 166 9.72 2.24 -14.89
C TYR A 166 11.24 2.36 -14.84
N ASP A 167 11.80 3.08 -15.80
CA ASP A 167 13.24 3.40 -15.82
C ASP A 167 13.49 4.65 -14.96
N HIS A 168 14.07 4.44 -13.77
CA HIS A 168 14.39 5.51 -12.83
C HIS A 168 15.45 6.48 -13.36
N ASN A 169 16.36 6.02 -14.24
CA ASN A 169 17.42 6.87 -14.81
C ASN A 169 16.86 7.82 -15.87
N LYS A 170 15.94 7.31 -16.69
CA LYS A 170 15.29 8.11 -17.76
C LYS A 170 14.02 8.81 -17.27
N ASN A 171 13.53 8.46 -16.05
CA ASN A 171 12.30 8.99 -15.47
C ASN A 171 11.08 8.81 -16.39
N THR A 172 10.94 7.63 -16.99
CA THR A 172 9.89 7.30 -17.97
C THR A 172 9.44 5.86 -17.86
N ASP A 173 8.23 5.61 -18.35
CA ASP A 173 7.69 4.26 -18.52
C ASP A 173 8.47 3.52 -19.62
N VAL A 174 8.66 2.22 -19.44
CA VAL A 174 9.33 1.33 -20.38
C VAL A 174 8.53 0.04 -20.55
N ASP A 175 8.60 -0.57 -21.73
CA ASP A 175 8.08 -1.91 -21.93
C ASP A 175 8.97 -2.91 -21.18
N GLU A 176 8.40 -3.60 -20.21
CA GLU A 176 9.14 -4.51 -19.34
C GLU A 176 8.18 -5.56 -18.76
N PHE A 177 8.61 -6.83 -18.74
CA PHE A 177 7.91 -7.86 -18.00
C PHE A 177 8.19 -7.70 -16.52
N THR A 178 7.19 -7.29 -15.73
CA THR A 178 7.35 -7.08 -14.29
C THR A 178 6.47 -8.03 -13.48
N LEU A 179 6.97 -8.46 -12.31
CA LEU A 179 6.22 -9.15 -11.26
C LEU A 179 6.60 -8.53 -9.91
N GLY A 180 5.65 -7.90 -9.26
CA GLY A 180 5.87 -7.22 -7.98
C GLY A 180 4.71 -6.31 -7.60
N PHE A 181 5.02 -5.10 -7.19
CA PHE A 181 3.99 -4.14 -6.75
C PHE A 181 3.73 -3.08 -7.79
N LYS A 182 2.51 -2.52 -7.77
CA LYS A 182 2.21 -1.36 -8.59
C LYS A 182 2.87 -0.12 -8.03
N ARG A 183 3.51 0.64 -8.91
CA ARG A 183 4.15 1.90 -8.56
C ARG A 183 3.12 2.90 -8.04
N ARG A 184 3.43 3.56 -6.95
CA ARG A 184 2.53 4.52 -6.30
C ARG A 184 2.15 5.69 -7.23
N GLY A 185 0.85 5.99 -7.24
CA GLY A 185 0.32 7.07 -8.08
C GLY A 185 0.07 6.69 -9.53
N THR A 186 0.34 5.43 -9.89
CA THR A 186 -0.02 4.83 -11.18
C THR A 186 -0.70 3.49 -10.92
N TRP A 187 -1.61 3.10 -11.80
CA TRP A 187 -2.30 1.82 -11.70
C TRP A 187 -1.84 0.83 -12.78
N TRP A 188 -0.96 1.27 -13.67
CA TRP A 188 -0.48 0.51 -14.82
C TRP A 188 1.01 0.16 -14.79
N ILE A 189 1.83 0.85 -14.01
CA ILE A 189 3.26 0.60 -13.90
C ILE A 189 3.50 -0.42 -12.80
N GLY A 190 4.24 -1.50 -13.11
CA GLY A 190 4.76 -2.45 -12.16
C GLY A 190 6.19 -2.14 -11.77
N ASP A 191 6.53 -2.37 -10.51
CA ASP A 191 7.91 -2.40 -10.03
C ASP A 191 8.26 -3.86 -9.72
N ASN A 192 9.34 -4.38 -10.29
CA ASN A 192 9.88 -5.68 -9.93
C ASN A 192 10.29 -5.70 -8.47
N LEU A 193 9.98 -6.78 -7.78
CA LEU A 193 10.49 -7.01 -6.43
C LEU A 193 11.87 -7.67 -6.54
N ASP A 194 12.91 -6.88 -6.43
CA ASP A 194 14.31 -7.29 -6.57
C ASP A 194 14.93 -7.80 -5.26
N LYS A 195 14.25 -7.56 -4.14
CA LYS A 195 14.62 -8.00 -2.79
C LYS A 195 13.40 -8.01 -1.88
N ASP A 196 13.53 -8.65 -0.74
CA ASP A 196 12.53 -8.72 0.32
C ASP A 196 11.90 -7.35 0.64
N SER A 197 10.57 -7.33 0.71
CA SER A 197 9.81 -6.13 1.08
C SER A 197 9.76 -5.87 2.59
N GLY A 198 10.15 -6.85 3.40
CA GLY A 198 9.98 -6.84 4.85
C GLY A 198 8.53 -7.07 5.32
N LEU A 199 7.58 -7.32 4.43
CA LEU A 199 6.17 -7.48 4.80
C LEU A 199 5.68 -8.92 4.83
N PHE A 200 6.15 -9.74 3.89
CA PHE A 200 5.66 -11.10 3.68
C PHE A 200 6.73 -12.16 3.94
N ASP A 201 6.66 -13.27 3.28
CA ASP A 201 7.61 -14.38 3.40
C ASP A 201 8.90 -14.06 2.65
N LYS A 202 10.00 -13.95 3.40
CA LYS A 202 11.30 -13.59 2.84
C LYS A 202 11.76 -14.55 1.77
N GLU A 203 11.63 -15.88 2.00
CA GLU A 203 12.09 -16.89 1.04
C GLU A 203 11.32 -16.81 -0.27
N LEU A 204 9.99 -16.57 -0.19
CA LEU A 204 9.18 -16.35 -1.38
C LEU A 204 9.65 -15.11 -2.14
N GLU A 205 9.79 -13.97 -1.44
CA GLU A 205 10.13 -12.71 -2.09
C GLU A 205 11.55 -12.72 -2.67
N ASP A 206 12.50 -13.37 -2.03
CA ASP A 206 13.86 -13.58 -2.57
C ASP A 206 13.85 -14.47 -3.85
N ASN A 207 12.83 -15.29 -4.05
CA ASN A 207 12.67 -16.14 -5.23
C ASN A 207 11.64 -15.60 -6.24
N LEU A 208 11.03 -14.45 -6.00
CA LEU A 208 9.98 -13.90 -6.88
C LEU A 208 10.53 -13.62 -8.29
N ILE A 209 11.79 -13.20 -8.39
CA ILE A 209 12.46 -12.97 -9.68
C ILE A 209 12.54 -14.27 -10.50
N LYS A 210 12.77 -15.43 -9.87
CA LYS A 210 12.81 -16.72 -10.58
C LYS A 210 11.44 -17.11 -11.10
N ILE A 211 10.37 -16.77 -10.35
CA ILE A 211 8.98 -16.97 -10.81
C ILE A 211 8.68 -16.07 -12.00
N LYS A 212 9.11 -14.80 -11.93
CA LYS A 212 9.01 -13.86 -13.05
C LYS A 212 9.72 -14.42 -14.29
N ASP A 213 10.97 -14.83 -14.15
CA ASP A 213 11.81 -15.34 -15.27
C ASP A 213 11.20 -16.59 -15.90
N TYR A 214 10.64 -17.49 -15.08
CA TYR A 214 9.92 -18.68 -15.59
C TYR A 214 8.73 -18.26 -16.44
N CYS A 215 7.90 -17.31 -15.96
CA CYS A 215 6.73 -16.82 -16.71
C CYS A 215 7.14 -16.08 -17.99
N GLU A 216 8.17 -15.24 -17.93
CA GLU A 216 8.69 -14.49 -19.09
C GLU A 216 9.25 -15.44 -20.20
N ALA A 217 9.90 -16.54 -19.80
CA ALA A 217 10.43 -17.55 -20.73
C ALA A 217 9.33 -18.29 -21.54
N THR A 218 8.08 -18.23 -21.12
CA THR A 218 6.94 -18.78 -21.89
C THR A 218 6.55 -17.93 -23.08
N HIS A 219 7.06 -16.71 -23.20
CA HIS A 219 6.70 -15.70 -24.19
C HIS A 219 5.24 -15.24 -24.16
N LEU A 220 4.45 -15.66 -23.16
CA LEU A 220 3.10 -15.13 -22.91
C LEU A 220 3.20 -13.76 -22.24
N ALA A 221 2.41 -12.81 -22.74
CA ALA A 221 2.51 -11.42 -22.29
C ALA A 221 1.98 -11.22 -20.86
N PRO A 222 2.62 -10.39 -20.04
CA PRO A 222 2.04 -9.89 -18.79
C PRO A 222 0.95 -8.86 -19.08
N TRP A 223 0.12 -8.54 -18.08
CA TRP A 223 -1.02 -7.65 -18.24
C TRP A 223 -0.63 -6.22 -18.61
N HIS A 224 -1.08 -5.76 -19.76
CA HIS A 224 -0.94 -4.37 -20.19
C HIS A 224 -2.21 -3.58 -19.81
N ALA A 225 -2.23 -2.99 -18.62
CA ALA A 225 -3.43 -2.42 -18.05
C ALA A 225 -4.12 -1.33 -18.93
N PRO A 226 -3.42 -0.36 -19.56
CA PRO A 226 -4.05 0.59 -20.49
C PRO A 226 -4.69 -0.03 -21.72
N LYS A 227 -4.08 -1.08 -22.29
CA LYS A 227 -4.63 -1.79 -23.48
C LYS A 227 -5.63 -2.88 -23.08
N ARG A 228 -5.64 -3.30 -21.80
CA ARG A 228 -6.48 -4.38 -21.26
C ARG A 228 -6.25 -5.71 -21.97
N GLU A 229 -4.99 -6.04 -22.21
CA GLU A 229 -4.53 -7.26 -22.87
C GLU A 229 -3.34 -7.88 -22.12
N GLY A 230 -3.08 -9.14 -22.33
CA GLY A 230 -2.03 -9.93 -21.70
C GLY A 230 -2.58 -11.15 -21.01
N PHE A 231 -1.72 -12.13 -20.77
CA PHE A 231 -2.07 -13.41 -20.16
C PHE A 231 -1.92 -13.38 -18.64
N PHE A 232 -0.73 -13.08 -18.11
CA PHE A 232 -0.47 -13.07 -16.68
C PHE A 232 -1.04 -11.82 -16.02
N ARG A 233 -1.85 -11.96 -14.96
CA ARG A 233 -2.45 -10.84 -14.22
C ARG A 233 -1.92 -10.69 -12.81
N TYR A 234 -2.02 -11.76 -12.00
CA TYR A 234 -1.59 -11.72 -10.58
C TYR A 234 -1.02 -13.06 -10.14
N LEU A 235 -0.11 -12.99 -9.20
CA LEU A 235 0.26 -14.10 -8.32
C LEU A 235 -0.19 -13.76 -6.90
N VAL A 236 -1.19 -14.48 -6.40
CA VAL A 236 -1.68 -14.32 -5.04
C VAL A 236 -1.12 -15.45 -4.19
N VAL A 237 -0.50 -15.12 -3.06
CA VAL A 237 0.06 -16.14 -2.17
C VAL A 237 -0.47 -15.93 -0.77
N ARG A 238 -0.90 -17.03 -0.13
CA ARG A 238 -1.19 -17.09 1.29
C ARG A 238 -0.15 -17.92 2.01
N LYS A 239 0.18 -17.51 3.22
CA LYS A 239 1.08 -18.23 4.13
C LYS A 239 0.33 -18.64 5.40
N SER A 240 0.52 -19.85 5.85
CA SER A 240 0.19 -20.26 7.21
C SER A 240 1.39 -20.05 8.12
N TYR A 241 1.20 -19.34 9.22
CA TYR A 241 2.23 -19.25 10.27
C TYR A 241 2.29 -20.52 11.13
N LYS A 242 1.18 -21.27 11.22
CA LYS A 242 1.12 -22.55 11.94
C LYS A 242 1.97 -23.61 11.25
N THR A 243 1.78 -23.79 9.94
CA THR A 243 2.41 -24.90 9.18
C THR A 243 3.60 -24.44 8.33
N ASN A 244 3.84 -23.13 8.23
CA ASN A 244 4.81 -22.49 7.33
C ASN A 244 4.57 -22.78 5.84
N GLN A 245 3.39 -23.24 5.47
CA GLN A 245 3.02 -23.56 4.10
C GLN A 245 2.57 -22.33 3.31
N LEU A 246 2.73 -22.43 1.99
CA LEU A 246 2.34 -21.44 1.01
C LEU A 246 1.24 -22.02 0.10
N LEU A 247 0.15 -21.28 -0.06
CA LEU A 247 -0.91 -21.57 -1.02
C LEU A 247 -0.89 -20.53 -2.12
N PHE A 248 -0.65 -20.97 -3.34
CA PHE A 248 -0.51 -20.12 -4.51
C PHE A 248 -1.81 -20.04 -5.31
N ASN A 249 -2.06 -18.90 -5.94
CA ASN A 249 -3.10 -18.75 -6.96
C ASN A 249 -2.55 -17.90 -8.11
N LEU A 250 -2.36 -18.53 -9.26
CA LEU A 250 -2.02 -17.84 -10.49
C LEU A 250 -3.31 -17.32 -11.13
N VAL A 251 -3.37 -16.02 -11.40
CA VAL A 251 -4.50 -15.38 -12.07
C VAL A 251 -4.08 -14.99 -13.47
N THR A 252 -4.78 -15.52 -14.47
CA THR A 252 -4.51 -15.23 -15.89
C THR A 252 -5.80 -14.83 -16.62
N THR A 253 -5.67 -14.41 -17.87
CA THR A 253 -6.81 -14.40 -18.80
C THR A 253 -6.97 -15.80 -19.42
N SER A 254 -8.10 -16.05 -20.08
CA SER A 254 -8.32 -17.29 -20.85
C SER A 254 -7.49 -17.35 -22.13
N ASN A 255 -7.14 -16.19 -22.69
CA ASN A 255 -6.39 -16.09 -23.94
C ASN A 255 -4.91 -16.47 -23.73
N GLY A 256 -4.47 -17.58 -24.28
CA GLY A 256 -3.12 -18.14 -24.11
C GLY A 256 -3.04 -19.29 -23.11
N LEU A 257 -4.15 -19.69 -22.48
CA LEU A 257 -4.16 -20.77 -21.50
C LEU A 257 -3.74 -22.13 -22.10
N ASP A 258 -4.04 -22.38 -23.35
CA ASP A 258 -3.63 -23.55 -24.12
C ASP A 258 -2.09 -23.62 -24.37
N GLN A 259 -1.37 -22.53 -24.16
CA GLN A 259 0.07 -22.40 -24.32
C GLN A 259 0.84 -22.43 -23.00
N PHE A 260 0.14 -22.45 -21.85
CA PHE A 260 0.76 -22.44 -20.53
C PHE A 260 0.52 -23.77 -19.81
N ASP A 261 1.63 -24.45 -19.45
CA ASP A 261 1.60 -25.71 -18.71
C ASP A 261 1.51 -25.42 -17.20
N LEU A 262 0.29 -25.51 -16.65
CA LEU A 262 0.02 -25.28 -15.23
C LEU A 262 0.64 -26.36 -14.35
N ASP A 263 0.72 -27.61 -14.79
CA ASP A 263 1.33 -28.71 -14.04
C ASP A 263 2.86 -28.52 -13.93
N ALA A 264 3.50 -28.15 -15.05
CA ALA A 264 4.93 -27.81 -15.06
C ALA A 264 5.22 -26.60 -14.15
N PHE A 265 4.34 -25.59 -14.12
CA PHE A 265 4.48 -24.45 -13.21
C PHE A 265 4.32 -24.86 -11.75
N ALA A 266 3.40 -25.77 -11.41
CA ALA A 266 3.29 -26.34 -10.08
C ALA A 266 4.58 -27.05 -9.65
N GLN A 267 5.14 -27.90 -10.50
CA GLN A 267 6.40 -28.60 -10.22
C GLN A 267 7.58 -27.62 -10.06
N PHE A 268 7.59 -26.55 -10.83
CA PHE A 268 8.57 -25.47 -10.67
C PHE A 268 8.46 -24.80 -9.28
N LEU A 269 7.25 -24.47 -8.82
CA LEU A 269 7.06 -23.92 -7.47
C LEU A 269 7.50 -24.90 -6.38
N VAL A 270 7.19 -26.21 -6.55
CA VAL A 270 7.65 -27.25 -5.62
C VAL A 270 9.18 -27.33 -5.63
N SER A 271 9.83 -27.17 -6.79
CA SER A 271 11.30 -27.17 -6.85
C SER A 271 11.94 -25.98 -6.11
N LEU A 272 11.22 -24.84 -5.96
CA LEU A 272 11.69 -23.67 -5.24
C LEU A 272 11.44 -23.76 -3.73
N PHE A 273 10.27 -24.30 -3.31
CA PHE A 273 9.78 -24.17 -1.94
C PHE A 273 9.54 -25.52 -1.25
N ASN A 274 9.76 -26.64 -1.94
CA ASN A 274 9.65 -28.00 -1.43
C ASN A 274 8.29 -28.28 -0.77
N ASP A 275 8.30 -28.84 0.43
CA ASP A 275 7.11 -29.18 1.25
C ASP A 275 6.32 -27.97 1.77
N ARG A 276 6.85 -26.77 1.57
CA ARG A 276 6.12 -25.54 1.86
C ARG A 276 5.00 -25.24 0.87
N VAL A 277 4.97 -25.86 -0.32
CA VAL A 277 3.87 -25.68 -1.28
C VAL A 277 2.68 -26.51 -0.83
N ALA A 278 1.68 -25.88 -0.18
CA ALA A 278 0.42 -26.52 0.15
C ALA A 278 -0.39 -26.86 -1.11
N GLY A 279 -0.43 -25.93 -2.06
CA GLY A 279 -1.11 -26.12 -3.31
C GLY A 279 -0.99 -24.95 -4.28
N LEU A 280 -1.39 -25.21 -5.53
CA LEU A 280 -1.53 -24.22 -6.59
C LEU A 280 -2.97 -24.24 -7.10
N LEU A 281 -3.61 -23.07 -7.05
CA LEU A 281 -4.86 -22.80 -7.74
C LEU A 281 -4.60 -21.96 -8.98
N HIS A 282 -5.50 -22.07 -9.95
CA HIS A 282 -5.54 -21.21 -11.12
C HIS A 282 -6.88 -20.51 -11.21
N THR A 283 -6.86 -19.19 -11.44
CA THR A 283 -8.07 -18.36 -11.63
C THR A 283 -8.05 -17.73 -13.01
N ILE A 284 -9.10 -17.96 -13.79
CA ILE A 284 -9.33 -17.23 -15.03
C ILE A 284 -10.05 -15.92 -14.71
N ASN A 285 -9.49 -14.81 -15.16
CA ASN A 285 -10.07 -13.49 -14.97
C ASN A 285 -9.98 -12.66 -16.28
N ASP A 286 -11.05 -12.70 -17.06
CA ASP A 286 -11.19 -11.94 -18.32
C ASP A 286 -11.84 -10.55 -18.08
N GLU A 287 -12.16 -10.21 -16.83
CA GLU A 287 -12.75 -8.91 -16.51
C GLU A 287 -11.75 -7.77 -16.80
N GLN A 288 -12.27 -6.64 -17.26
CA GLN A 288 -11.45 -5.45 -17.53
C GLN A 288 -10.97 -4.76 -16.24
N GLY A 289 -11.63 -5.04 -15.11
CA GLY A 289 -11.31 -4.47 -13.80
C GLY A 289 -10.01 -5.04 -13.24
N ASP A 290 -9.33 -4.21 -12.46
CA ASP A 290 -8.07 -4.55 -11.80
C ASP A 290 -8.36 -5.26 -10.46
N ARG A 291 -8.82 -6.52 -10.54
CA ARG A 291 -9.18 -7.36 -9.40
C ARG A 291 -8.46 -8.70 -9.46
N THR A 292 -7.99 -9.17 -8.31
CA THR A 292 -7.38 -10.50 -8.16
C THR A 292 -8.41 -11.63 -8.11
N ILE A 293 -9.66 -11.32 -7.80
CA ILE A 293 -10.80 -12.27 -7.79
C ILE A 293 -11.80 -11.80 -8.82
N ALA A 294 -12.00 -12.60 -9.87
CA ALA A 294 -13.06 -12.37 -10.82
C ALA A 294 -14.43 -12.74 -10.21
N THR A 295 -15.44 -11.93 -10.49
CA THR A 295 -16.82 -12.20 -10.03
C THR A 295 -17.39 -13.44 -10.74
N SER A 296 -17.00 -13.63 -12.02
CA SER A 296 -17.45 -14.70 -12.90
C SER A 296 -16.39 -15.77 -13.19
N GLY A 297 -15.16 -15.60 -12.68
CA GLY A 297 -14.04 -16.48 -12.97
C GLY A 297 -14.10 -17.82 -12.22
N SER A 298 -13.69 -18.90 -12.91
CA SER A 298 -13.49 -20.20 -12.28
C SER A 298 -12.16 -20.22 -11.49
N ILE A 299 -12.16 -20.86 -10.34
CA ILE A 299 -10.95 -21.27 -9.62
C ILE A 299 -10.84 -22.78 -9.73
N THR A 300 -9.71 -23.26 -10.19
CA THR A 300 -9.41 -24.68 -10.36
C THR A 300 -8.19 -25.04 -9.51
N LEU A 301 -8.25 -26.14 -8.78
CA LEU A 301 -7.10 -26.72 -8.09
C LEU A 301 -6.24 -27.45 -9.14
N ILE A 302 -4.98 -27.08 -9.21
CA ILE A 302 -3.98 -27.68 -10.12
C ILE A 302 -3.10 -28.67 -9.37
N TYR A 303 -2.68 -28.33 -8.15
CA TYR A 303 -1.79 -29.17 -7.35
C TYR A 303 -2.10 -29.03 -5.85
N GLY A 304 -1.95 -30.13 -5.10
CA GLY A 304 -2.02 -30.15 -3.65
C GLY A 304 -3.40 -29.83 -3.08
N GLU A 305 -3.46 -28.96 -2.09
CA GLU A 305 -4.66 -28.60 -1.35
C GLU A 305 -5.21 -27.23 -1.79
N ASP A 306 -6.52 -27.03 -1.64
CA ASP A 306 -7.17 -25.74 -1.95
C ASP A 306 -7.24 -24.77 -0.76
N LYS A 307 -6.72 -25.21 0.40
CA LYS A 307 -6.75 -24.48 1.68
C LYS A 307 -5.45 -24.66 2.44
N ILE A 308 -5.19 -23.73 3.36
CA ILE A 308 -4.17 -23.83 4.41
C ILE A 308 -4.84 -23.74 5.77
N VAL A 309 -4.18 -24.29 6.80
CA VAL A 309 -4.66 -24.23 8.18
C VAL A 309 -3.87 -23.19 8.95
N GLU A 310 -4.56 -22.24 9.56
CA GLU A 310 -3.96 -21.24 10.47
C GLU A 310 -4.54 -21.40 11.87
N GLU A 311 -3.79 -20.96 12.89
CA GLU A 311 -4.24 -21.00 14.27
C GLU A 311 -4.34 -19.59 14.87
N LEU A 312 -5.47 -19.29 15.49
CA LEU A 312 -5.67 -18.09 16.31
C LEU A 312 -6.30 -18.48 17.64
N LEU A 313 -5.68 -18.07 18.75
CA LEU A 313 -6.17 -18.32 20.12
C LEU A 313 -6.51 -19.78 20.39
N GLY A 314 -5.70 -20.72 19.87
CA GLY A 314 -5.90 -22.16 20.01
C GLY A 314 -6.95 -22.77 19.08
N LEU A 315 -7.65 -21.98 18.26
CA LEU A 315 -8.62 -22.44 17.28
C LEU A 315 -7.98 -22.58 15.90
N ASN A 316 -8.27 -23.68 15.20
CA ASN A 316 -7.81 -23.94 13.84
C ASN A 316 -8.83 -23.42 12.82
N PHE A 317 -8.33 -22.70 11.82
CA PHE A 317 -9.10 -22.14 10.73
C PHE A 317 -8.60 -22.67 9.39
N GLU A 318 -9.48 -23.28 8.61
CA GLU A 318 -9.20 -23.58 7.21
C GLU A 318 -9.40 -22.31 6.35
N ILE A 319 -8.36 -21.90 5.66
CA ILE A 319 -8.35 -20.67 4.88
C ILE A 319 -8.20 -21.00 3.41
N SER A 320 -9.25 -20.77 2.64
CA SER A 320 -9.23 -20.85 1.17
C SER A 320 -8.72 -19.55 0.56
N MET A 321 -8.44 -19.56 -0.73
CA MET A 321 -7.97 -18.37 -1.46
C MET A 321 -8.97 -17.20 -1.42
N LYS A 322 -10.29 -17.49 -1.37
CA LYS A 322 -11.36 -16.48 -1.31
C LYS A 322 -11.73 -16.03 0.11
N SER A 323 -11.34 -16.77 1.15
CA SER A 323 -11.71 -16.45 2.53
C SER A 323 -11.13 -15.12 2.96
N PHE A 324 -11.92 -14.31 3.67
CA PHE A 324 -11.36 -13.19 4.42
C PHE A 324 -10.61 -13.74 5.65
N PHE A 325 -9.42 -13.25 5.86
CA PHE A 325 -8.65 -13.48 7.08
C PHE A 325 -7.76 -12.28 7.35
N GLN A 326 -7.57 -11.91 8.62
CA GLN A 326 -6.73 -10.77 8.98
C GLN A 326 -5.29 -11.00 8.50
N THR A 327 -4.75 -10.03 7.78
CA THR A 327 -3.44 -10.16 7.12
C THR A 327 -2.25 -10.14 8.08
N ASN A 328 -2.45 -9.71 9.32
CA ASN A 328 -1.48 -9.82 10.41
C ASN A 328 -2.08 -10.71 11.50
N PRO A 329 -1.89 -12.04 11.46
CA PRO A 329 -2.52 -12.98 12.40
C PRO A 329 -2.10 -12.74 13.84
N LYS A 330 -0.83 -12.37 14.10
CA LYS A 330 -0.35 -12.12 15.46
C LYS A 330 -0.92 -10.85 16.09
N SER A 331 -1.18 -9.83 15.30
CA SER A 331 -1.95 -8.67 15.78
C SER A 331 -3.44 -8.98 15.92
N ALA A 332 -3.99 -9.84 15.08
CA ALA A 332 -5.37 -10.29 15.18
C ALA A 332 -5.61 -11.09 16.47
N GLU A 333 -4.68 -11.96 16.89
CA GLU A 333 -4.75 -12.66 18.17
C GLU A 333 -4.88 -11.67 19.34
N LYS A 334 -4.04 -10.62 19.38
CA LYS A 334 -4.13 -9.59 20.42
C LYS A 334 -5.45 -8.82 20.40
N LEU A 335 -5.92 -8.47 19.18
CA LEU A 335 -7.21 -7.79 19.02
C LEU A 335 -8.36 -8.66 19.52
N TYR A 336 -8.40 -9.92 19.13
CA TYR A 336 -9.48 -10.83 19.53
C TYR A 336 -9.42 -11.18 21.01
N GLN A 337 -8.22 -11.36 21.58
CA GLN A 337 -8.07 -11.54 23.03
C GLN A 337 -8.63 -10.33 23.78
N LYS A 338 -8.32 -9.10 23.38
CA LYS A 338 -8.83 -7.89 24.01
C LYS A 338 -10.38 -7.82 23.97
N VAL A 339 -10.98 -8.23 22.83
CA VAL A 339 -12.44 -8.31 22.70
C VAL A 339 -13.04 -9.33 23.65
N VAL A 340 -12.39 -10.49 23.78
CA VAL A 340 -12.83 -11.55 24.73
C VAL A 340 -12.72 -11.08 26.17
N ASP A 341 -11.61 -10.43 26.53
CA ASP A 341 -11.37 -9.91 27.88
C ASP A 341 -12.46 -8.92 28.27
N TYR A 342 -12.77 -7.93 27.44
CA TYR A 342 -13.86 -6.97 27.69
C TYR A 342 -15.23 -7.65 27.78
N ALA A 343 -15.51 -8.65 26.95
CA ALA A 343 -16.78 -9.37 27.00
C ALA A 343 -16.95 -10.22 28.28
N LEU A 344 -15.83 -10.66 28.88
CA LEU A 344 -15.85 -11.43 30.13
C LEU A 344 -15.92 -10.54 31.37
N GLU A 345 -15.25 -9.37 31.36
CA GLU A 345 -15.36 -8.38 32.42
C GLU A 345 -16.82 -7.95 32.67
N ASP A 346 -17.59 -7.72 31.59
CA ASP A 346 -19.02 -7.38 31.69
C ASP A 346 -19.87 -8.53 32.27
N LYS A 347 -19.52 -9.79 32.05
CA LYS A 347 -20.23 -10.94 32.59
C LYS A 347 -20.02 -11.07 34.11
N GLU A 348 -18.81 -10.90 34.60
CA GLU A 348 -18.54 -10.91 36.03
C GLU A 348 -19.27 -9.78 36.78
N ALA A 349 -19.41 -8.60 36.14
CA ALA A 349 -20.18 -7.49 36.69
C ALA A 349 -21.68 -7.79 36.76
N VAL A 350 -22.25 -8.53 35.79
CA VAL A 350 -23.65 -8.93 35.79
C VAL A 350 -23.94 -10.05 36.80
N ASP A 351 -23.07 -11.07 36.91
CA ASP A 351 -23.23 -12.16 37.84
C ASP A 351 -23.06 -11.73 39.32
N ASN A 352 -22.30 -10.69 39.60
CA ASN A 352 -22.13 -10.10 40.94
C ASN A 352 -23.22 -9.10 41.31
N SER A 353 -24.17 -8.78 40.42
CA SER A 353 -25.29 -7.86 40.64
C SER A 353 -26.62 -8.56 40.93
N VAL A 354 -26.63 -9.88 41.01
CA VAL A 354 -27.75 -10.76 41.40
C VAL A 354 -27.42 -11.38 42.76
#